data_961791b7ba9c4ec867f93cfe3bf8f588
#
_entry.id   961791b7ba9c4ec867f93cfe3bf8f588
#
_cell.length_a   1.000
_cell.length_b   1.000
_cell.length_c   1.000
_cell.angle_alpha   90.00
_cell.angle_beta   90.00
_cell.angle_gamma   90.00
#
_symmetry.space_group_name_H-M   'P 1'
#
loop_
_entity.id
_entity.type
_entity.pdbx_description
1 polymer ?
#
loop_
_entity_poly.entity_id
_entity_poly.type
_entity_poly.pdbx_seq_one_letter_code
_entity_poly.pdbx_strand_id
1 'polypeptide(L)'
;MERNFSFDDAKNLIHRHKRLQARLIDFMNADKRYMDMVSDISGRYITTEVLKELRNIPVEELNRDKLGIRVKSLRQNGFSTYEDIFAASVYQLSAIKGISDDGANTIKNMVHDTYSAVKKSTKLK
;
A
#
# COMPACT_ATOMS: atom_id res chain seq x y z
N MET A 1 -54.69 0.85 13.23
CA MET A 1 -55.04 1.96 14.09
C MET A 1 -55.20 3.22 13.23
N GLU A 2 -56.38 3.65 13.09
CA GLU A 2 -56.61 4.87 12.31
C GLU A 2 -56.26 6.07 13.16
N ARG A 3 -55.40 6.88 12.67
CA ARG A 3 -55.00 8.11 13.30
C ARG A 3 -55.18 9.27 12.33
N ASN A 4 -56.02 10.22 12.72
CA ASN A 4 -56.15 11.42 11.94
C ASN A 4 -54.93 12.32 12.15
N PHE A 5 -54.15 12.46 11.10
CA PHE A 5 -53.01 13.36 11.15
C PHE A 5 -53.46 14.81 11.00
N SER A 6 -53.11 15.60 11.99
CA SER A 6 -53.17 17.05 11.82
C SER A 6 -51.99 17.52 10.98
N PHE A 7 -51.98 18.76 10.53
CA PHE A 7 -50.86 19.36 9.82
C PHE A 7 -49.57 19.29 10.66
N ASP A 8 -49.70 19.52 11.97
CA ASP A 8 -48.56 19.47 12.88
C ASP A 8 -48.01 18.04 13.03
N ASP A 9 -48.88 17.04 13.06
CA ASP A 9 -48.45 15.63 13.13
C ASP A 9 -47.66 15.24 11.86
N ALA A 10 -48.12 15.64 10.70
CA ALA A 10 -47.43 15.40 9.44
C ALA A 10 -46.09 16.10 9.41
N LYS A 11 -46.02 17.33 9.90
CA LYS A 11 -44.76 18.09 9.99
C LYS A 11 -43.77 17.43 10.93
N ASN A 12 -44.24 16.95 12.08
CA ASN A 12 -43.39 16.23 13.04
C ASN A 12 -42.88 14.93 12.48
N LEU A 13 -43.70 14.21 11.73
CA LEU A 13 -43.29 12.95 11.08
C LEU A 13 -42.17 13.20 10.05
N ILE A 14 -42.31 14.27 9.26
CA ILE A 14 -41.30 14.67 8.28
C ILE A 14 -39.98 15.00 8.99
N HIS A 15 -40.04 15.75 10.09
CA HIS A 15 -38.85 16.09 10.87
C HIS A 15 -38.15 14.84 11.45
N ARG A 16 -38.93 13.88 11.98
CA ARG A 16 -38.40 12.62 12.47
C ARG A 16 -37.73 11.82 11.37
N HIS A 17 -38.35 11.77 10.21
CA HIS A 17 -37.80 11.06 9.07
C HIS A 17 -36.47 11.67 8.61
N LYS A 18 -36.40 12.99 8.53
CA LYS A 18 -35.15 13.69 8.18
C LYS A 18 -34.06 13.44 9.20
N ARG A 19 -34.39 13.42 10.50
CA ARG A 19 -33.43 13.10 11.55
C ARG A 19 -32.89 11.68 11.43
N LEU A 20 -33.78 10.73 11.15
CA LEU A 20 -33.40 9.33 10.96
C LEU A 20 -32.50 9.17 9.74
N GLN A 21 -32.81 9.85 8.65
CA GLN A 21 -31.97 9.84 7.45
C GLN A 21 -30.60 10.42 7.74
N ALA A 22 -30.51 11.55 8.44
CA ALA A 22 -29.26 12.18 8.82
C ALA A 22 -28.41 11.25 9.69
N ARG A 23 -29.03 10.61 10.68
CA ARG A 23 -28.34 9.64 11.54
C ARG A 23 -27.87 8.42 10.77
N LEU A 24 -28.67 7.93 9.83
CA LEU A 24 -28.29 6.79 9.00
C LEU A 24 -27.10 7.14 8.11
N ILE A 25 -27.12 8.32 7.51
CA ILE A 25 -26.00 8.80 6.69
C ILE A 25 -24.73 8.94 7.54
N ASP A 26 -24.83 9.51 8.74
CA ASP A 26 -23.70 9.62 9.65
C ASP A 26 -23.16 8.25 10.05
N PHE A 27 -24.03 7.29 10.33
CA PHE A 27 -23.66 5.93 10.66
C PHE A 27 -22.94 5.26 9.47
N MET A 28 -23.48 5.40 8.26
CA MET A 28 -22.87 4.85 7.04
C MET A 28 -21.50 5.47 6.78
N ASN A 29 -21.36 6.78 6.96
CA ASN A 29 -20.09 7.48 6.80
C ASN A 29 -19.07 7.06 7.86
N ALA A 30 -19.50 6.84 9.10
CA ALA A 30 -18.65 6.35 10.17
C ALA A 30 -18.16 4.93 9.88
N ASP A 31 -19.05 4.05 9.39
CA ASP A 31 -18.72 2.68 9.01
C ASP A 31 -17.70 2.67 7.86
N LYS A 32 -17.93 3.48 6.85
CA LYS A 32 -17.00 3.61 5.72
C LYS A 32 -15.62 4.08 6.19
N ARG A 33 -15.56 5.07 7.08
CA ARG A 33 -14.30 5.56 7.64
C ARG A 33 -13.59 4.47 8.44
N TYR A 34 -14.33 3.68 9.19
CA TYR A 34 -13.77 2.55 9.94
C TYR A 34 -13.19 1.50 8.99
N MET A 35 -13.93 1.14 7.94
CA MET A 35 -13.47 0.18 6.95
C MET A 35 -12.24 0.69 6.20
N ASP A 36 -12.19 1.96 5.83
CA ASP A 36 -11.03 2.58 5.19
C ASP A 36 -9.81 2.53 6.13
N MET A 37 -10.01 2.80 7.42
CA MET A 37 -8.95 2.74 8.42
C MET A 37 -8.42 1.31 8.59
N VAL A 38 -9.30 0.32 8.68
CA VAL A 38 -8.91 -1.10 8.79
C VAL A 38 -8.16 -1.54 7.55
N SER A 39 -8.62 -1.14 6.36
CA SER A 39 -7.95 -1.45 5.10
C SER A 39 -6.55 -0.84 5.04
N ASP A 40 -6.39 0.41 5.51
CA ASP A 40 -5.10 1.11 5.55
C ASP A 40 -4.13 0.40 6.53
N ILE A 41 -4.59 0.04 7.72
CA ILE A 41 -3.77 -0.68 8.71
C ILE A 41 -3.35 -2.04 8.16
N SER A 42 -4.27 -2.78 7.54
CA SER A 42 -3.98 -4.07 6.91
C SER A 42 -2.95 -3.93 5.79
N GLY A 43 -3.09 -2.89 4.97
CA GLY A 43 -2.12 -2.58 3.91
C GLY A 43 -0.73 -2.30 4.45
N ARG A 44 -0.63 -1.53 5.54
CA ARG A 44 0.63 -1.23 6.22
C ARG A 44 1.27 -2.48 6.80
N TYR A 45 0.47 -3.36 7.41
CA TYR A 45 0.95 -4.62 7.95
C TYR A 45 1.55 -5.50 6.85
N ILE A 46 0.84 -5.66 5.74
CA ILE A 46 1.32 -6.44 4.59
C ILE A 46 2.63 -5.85 4.06
N THR A 47 2.69 -4.52 3.91
CA THR A 47 3.90 -3.83 3.45
C THR A 47 5.08 -4.10 4.39
N THR A 48 4.86 -4.02 5.71
CA THR A 48 5.89 -4.28 6.71
C THR A 48 6.41 -5.71 6.61
N GLU A 49 5.52 -6.70 6.49
CA GLU A 49 5.92 -8.11 6.34
C GLU A 49 6.68 -8.37 5.05
N VAL A 50 6.24 -7.76 3.95
CA VAL A 50 6.94 -7.86 2.66
C VAL A 50 8.34 -7.26 2.75
N LEU A 51 8.49 -6.10 3.39
CA LEU A 51 9.79 -5.46 3.56
C LEU A 51 10.74 -6.31 4.42
N LYS A 52 10.22 -7.02 5.42
CA LYS A 52 11.02 -7.97 6.21
C LYS A 52 11.56 -9.10 5.33
N GLU A 53 10.74 -9.62 4.44
CA GLU A 53 11.18 -10.65 3.48
C GLU A 53 12.22 -10.10 2.51
N LEU A 54 12.03 -8.88 2.00
CA LEU A 54 12.99 -8.23 1.11
C LEU A 54 14.33 -7.99 1.81
N ARG A 55 14.32 -7.75 3.11
CA ARG A 55 15.55 -7.57 3.92
C ARG A 55 16.40 -8.83 3.93
N ASN A 56 15.79 -9.99 3.76
CA ASN A 56 16.48 -11.27 3.72
C ASN A 56 17.03 -11.62 2.33
N ILE A 57 16.71 -10.83 1.31
CA ILE A 57 17.19 -11.06 -0.06
C ILE A 57 18.38 -10.15 -0.32
N PRO A 58 19.60 -10.70 -0.46
CA PRO A 58 20.78 -9.88 -0.74
C PRO A 58 20.77 -9.36 -2.17
N VAL A 59 21.46 -8.24 -2.40
CA VAL A 59 21.52 -7.61 -3.73
C VAL A 59 22.20 -8.52 -4.77
N GLU A 60 22.97 -9.49 -4.35
CA GLU A 60 23.57 -10.49 -5.23
C GLU A 60 22.55 -11.28 -6.03
N GLU A 61 21.34 -11.42 -5.53
CA GLU A 61 20.24 -12.07 -6.25
C GLU A 61 19.87 -11.34 -7.55
N LEU A 62 20.20 -10.06 -7.67
CA LEU A 62 19.99 -9.30 -8.91
C LEU A 62 20.81 -9.88 -10.09
N ASN A 63 21.93 -10.54 -9.80
CA ASN A 63 22.77 -11.17 -10.81
C ASN A 63 22.51 -12.66 -10.99
N ARG A 64 21.45 -13.18 -10.39
CA ARG A 64 21.09 -14.60 -10.51
C ARG A 64 20.95 -15.04 -11.97
N ASP A 65 20.39 -14.16 -12.80
CA ASP A 65 20.19 -14.39 -14.25
C ASP A 65 21.37 -13.85 -15.09
N LYS A 66 22.48 -13.55 -14.46
CA LYS A 66 23.70 -13.04 -15.12
C LYS A 66 23.49 -11.75 -15.90
N LEU A 67 22.71 -10.84 -15.33
CA LEU A 67 22.38 -9.56 -15.98
C LEU A 67 23.52 -8.54 -15.97
N GLY A 68 24.63 -8.85 -15.28
CA GLY A 68 25.78 -7.95 -15.20
C GLY A 68 25.56 -6.72 -14.32
N ILE A 69 24.68 -6.82 -13.33
CA ILE A 69 24.41 -5.72 -12.41
C ILE A 69 25.61 -5.55 -11.46
N ARG A 70 26.03 -4.30 -11.28
CA ARG A 70 27.20 -3.99 -10.43
C ARG A 70 26.83 -3.99 -8.94
N VAL A 71 26.67 -5.18 -8.40
CA VAL A 71 26.28 -5.41 -7.00
C VAL A 71 27.30 -4.81 -6.04
N LYS A 72 28.59 -4.90 -6.35
CA LYS A 72 29.64 -4.33 -5.53
C LYS A 72 29.47 -2.82 -5.35
N SER A 73 29.13 -2.12 -6.44
CA SER A 73 28.85 -0.68 -6.39
C SER A 73 27.61 -0.37 -5.53
N LEU A 74 26.59 -1.21 -5.59
CA LEU A 74 25.40 -1.09 -4.74
C LEU A 74 25.79 -1.21 -3.26
N ARG A 75 26.56 -2.22 -2.89
CA ARG A 75 26.99 -2.42 -1.51
C ARG A 75 27.85 -1.25 -1.01
N GLN A 76 28.72 -0.72 -1.84
CA GLN A 76 29.57 0.42 -1.49
C GLN A 76 28.76 1.68 -1.21
N ASN A 77 27.55 1.80 -1.78
CA ASN A 77 26.66 2.93 -1.59
C ASN A 77 25.55 2.67 -0.55
N GLY A 78 25.68 1.61 0.24
CA GLY A 78 24.74 1.32 1.31
C GLY A 78 23.55 0.44 0.93
N PHE A 79 23.53 -0.08 -0.29
CA PHE A 79 22.46 -0.96 -0.77
C PHE A 79 22.92 -2.41 -0.66
N SER A 80 22.52 -3.09 0.40
CA SER A 80 22.92 -4.48 0.64
C SER A 80 21.79 -5.49 0.44
N THR A 81 20.54 -5.07 0.54
CA THR A 81 19.38 -5.94 0.38
C THR A 81 18.35 -5.32 -0.57
N TYR A 82 17.35 -6.11 -0.97
CA TYR A 82 16.25 -5.64 -1.79
C TYR A 82 15.42 -4.55 -1.09
N GLU A 83 15.32 -4.60 0.23
CA GLU A 83 14.64 -3.57 1.00
C GLU A 83 15.26 -2.19 0.77
N ASP A 84 16.58 -2.12 0.81
CA ASP A 84 17.31 -0.88 0.58
C ASP A 84 17.02 -0.30 -0.80
N ILE A 85 16.99 -1.16 -1.81
CA ILE A 85 16.71 -0.76 -3.20
C ILE A 85 15.24 -0.35 -3.35
N PHE A 86 14.33 -1.06 -2.69
CA PHE A 86 12.91 -0.73 -2.75
C PHE A 86 12.63 0.67 -2.22
N ALA A 87 13.33 1.08 -1.17
CA ALA A 87 13.20 2.40 -0.57
C ALA A 87 13.86 3.50 -1.41
N ALA A 88 14.76 3.15 -2.32
CA ALA A 88 15.48 4.12 -3.16
C ALA A 88 14.70 4.47 -4.42
N SER A 89 14.89 5.66 -4.94
CA SER A 89 14.35 6.05 -6.25
C SER A 89 15.29 5.63 -7.38
N VAL A 90 14.77 5.57 -8.60
CA VAL A 90 15.59 5.33 -9.81
C VAL A 90 16.69 6.37 -9.90
N TYR A 91 16.39 7.62 -9.57
CA TYR A 91 17.36 8.71 -9.58
C TYR A 91 18.53 8.43 -8.62
N GLN A 92 18.24 7.95 -7.42
CA GLN A 92 19.27 7.60 -6.45
C GLN A 92 20.15 6.45 -6.92
N LEU A 93 19.56 5.46 -7.57
CA LEU A 93 20.32 4.32 -8.12
C LEU A 93 21.16 4.72 -9.31
N SER A 94 20.65 5.56 -10.21
CA SER A 94 21.39 6.03 -11.37
C SER A 94 22.53 6.98 -11.01
N ALA A 95 22.48 7.59 -9.85
CA ALA A 95 23.57 8.43 -9.33
C ALA A 95 24.80 7.60 -8.89
N ILE A 96 24.64 6.29 -8.72
CA ILE A 96 25.73 5.41 -8.35
C ILE A 96 26.66 5.21 -9.55
N LYS A 97 27.96 5.40 -9.33
CA LYS A 97 28.97 5.23 -10.39
C LYS A 97 28.95 3.77 -10.90
N GLY A 98 28.77 3.62 -12.19
CA GLY A 98 28.71 2.32 -12.84
C GLY A 98 27.29 1.80 -13.06
N ILE A 99 26.27 2.52 -12.64
CA ILE A 99 24.87 2.18 -12.89
C ILE A 99 24.26 3.26 -13.78
N SER A 100 23.82 2.84 -14.98
CA SER A 100 23.13 3.71 -15.91
C SER A 100 21.64 3.87 -15.55
N ASP A 101 20.95 4.81 -16.19
CA ASP A 101 19.50 4.99 -16.00
C ASP A 101 18.74 3.71 -16.35
N ASP A 102 19.11 3.04 -17.44
CA ASP A 102 18.51 1.76 -17.85
C ASP A 102 18.79 0.68 -16.82
N GLY A 103 20.02 0.62 -16.31
CA GLY A 103 20.39 -0.31 -15.25
C GLY A 103 19.58 -0.07 -13.96
N ALA A 104 19.42 1.19 -13.58
CA ALA A 104 18.63 1.57 -12.40
C ALA A 104 17.16 1.16 -12.58
N ASN A 105 16.59 1.39 -13.75
CA ASN A 105 15.22 0.96 -14.06
C ASN A 105 15.07 -0.56 -13.98
N THR A 106 16.02 -1.31 -14.53
CA THR A 106 16.03 -2.77 -14.49
C THR A 106 16.08 -3.26 -13.05
N ILE A 107 16.96 -2.70 -12.23
CA ILE A 107 17.09 -3.05 -10.80
C ILE A 107 15.77 -2.80 -10.06
N LYS A 108 15.18 -1.63 -10.25
CA LYS A 108 13.91 -1.28 -9.59
C LYS A 108 12.78 -2.21 -10.04
N ASN A 109 12.70 -2.53 -11.31
CA ASN A 109 11.68 -3.43 -11.83
C ASN A 109 11.82 -4.83 -11.25
N MET A 110 13.05 -5.36 -11.15
CA MET A 110 13.30 -6.67 -10.54
C MET A 110 12.88 -6.70 -9.08
N VAL A 111 13.25 -5.68 -8.31
CA VAL A 111 12.88 -5.57 -6.90
C VAL A 111 11.37 -5.40 -6.74
N HIS A 112 10.75 -4.60 -7.61
CA HIS A 112 9.31 -4.38 -7.59
C HIS A 112 8.54 -5.67 -7.94
N ASP A 113 9.01 -6.44 -8.90
CA ASP A 113 8.43 -7.74 -9.25
C ASP A 113 8.51 -8.71 -8.07
N THR A 114 9.65 -8.74 -7.40
CA THR A 114 9.85 -9.56 -6.20
C THR A 114 8.92 -9.09 -5.08
N TYR A 115 8.79 -7.79 -4.87
CA TYR A 115 7.85 -7.21 -3.90
C TYR A 115 6.42 -7.68 -4.19
N SER A 116 5.99 -7.60 -5.43
CA SER A 116 4.65 -8.03 -5.85
C SER A 116 4.42 -9.51 -5.61
N ALA A 117 5.42 -10.35 -5.91
CA ALA A 117 5.35 -11.79 -5.69
C ALA A 117 5.25 -12.13 -4.21
N VAL A 118 6.06 -11.50 -3.38
CA VAL A 118 6.04 -11.71 -1.91
C VAL A 118 4.74 -11.21 -1.32
N LYS A 119 4.25 -10.07 -1.79
CA LYS A 119 2.97 -9.50 -1.36
C LYS A 119 1.81 -10.45 -1.64
N LYS A 120 1.80 -11.06 -2.83
CA LYS A 120 0.80 -12.07 -3.21
C LYS A 120 0.85 -13.27 -2.26
N SER A 121 2.04 -13.77 -1.98
CA SER A 121 2.25 -14.88 -1.05
C SER A 121 1.78 -14.53 0.36
N THR A 122 2.05 -13.32 0.82
CA THR A 122 1.62 -12.85 2.15
C THR A 122 0.11 -12.74 2.27
N LYS A 123 -0.56 -12.28 1.20
CA LYS A 123 -2.03 -12.18 1.19
C LYS A 123 -2.73 -13.53 1.23
N LEU A 124 -2.09 -14.57 0.73
CA LEU A 124 -2.66 -15.92 0.68
C LEU A 124 -2.51 -16.67 2.01
N LYS A 125 -1.76 -16.13 2.92
CA LYS A 125 -1.64 -16.66 4.27
C LYS A 125 -2.70 -16.00 5.17
#